data_c8081ee7b38db128d98b684255358a09
#
_entry.id   c8081ee7b38db128d98b684255358a09
#
_cell.length_a   1.000
_cell.length_b   1.000
_cell.length_c   1.000
_cell.angle_alpha   90.00
_cell.angle_beta   90.00
_cell.angle_gamma   90.00
#
_symmetry.space_group_name_H-M   'P 1'
#
loop_
_entity.id
_entity.type
_entity.pdbx_description
1 polymer ?
#
loop_
_entity_poly.entity_id
_entity_poly.type
_entity_poly.pdbx_seq_one_letter_code
_entity_poly.pdbx_strand_id
1 'polypeptide(L)'
;NEIMYQKVKTNPGTYDLVVPSDYMIEKMIQEDLLETIDYNNIPNYQYIGENYKNLSYDPTNEYSVPYMWGTIGIIYDSSRITEPVTSWDILWDSKYKDEVYMFNSLRDSLAIALIKAGYSINSDVPSEIDAAKDELLEQRKLVDPIYGVDNGTTMIPAGESDINMIWSGEGLNLQDENPNLVYVVPKEGANFWIDSLCITSNAKNVEGAEKFINFVSDKESALRIADEIGYTTPNKEARLEQPEEVRNNPNAYMPKEIMDRCEIYTDLPKDVKKLYDNAWIQIKSSNQNEEGLDN
;
A
#
# COMPACT_ATOMS: atom_id res chain seq x y z
N ASN A 1 7.58 -7.12 -4.65
CA ASN A 1 8.14 -6.30 -5.75
C ASN A 1 9.62 -6.62 -6.00
N GLU A 2 10.50 -6.53 -5.00
CA GLU A 2 11.97 -6.65 -5.15
C GLU A 2 12.39 -8.01 -5.70
N ILE A 3 11.80 -9.10 -5.21
CA ILE A 3 12.08 -10.45 -5.71
C ILE A 3 11.63 -10.62 -7.16
N MET A 4 10.44 -10.11 -7.52
CA MET A 4 9.91 -10.11 -8.88
C MET A 4 10.85 -9.32 -9.80
N TYR A 5 11.20 -8.09 -9.44
CA TYR A 5 12.14 -7.24 -10.18
C TYR A 5 13.49 -7.95 -10.41
N GLN A 6 14.08 -8.55 -9.37
CA GLN A 6 15.33 -9.29 -9.51
C GLN A 6 15.20 -10.48 -10.47
N LYS A 7 14.08 -11.21 -10.42
CA LYS A 7 13.83 -12.33 -11.35
C LYS A 7 13.72 -11.86 -12.80
N VAL A 8 12.99 -10.76 -13.06
CA VAL A 8 12.88 -10.19 -14.41
C VAL A 8 14.24 -9.75 -14.92
N LYS A 9 15.01 -9.02 -14.11
CA LYS A 9 16.32 -8.47 -14.47
C LYS A 9 17.37 -9.55 -14.74
N THR A 10 17.38 -10.62 -13.93
CA THR A 10 18.40 -11.68 -14.03
C THR A 10 18.04 -12.80 -14.99
N ASN A 11 16.77 -12.95 -15.36
CA ASN A 11 16.28 -14.00 -16.26
C ASN A 11 15.41 -13.41 -17.40
N PRO A 12 15.99 -12.64 -18.33
CA PRO A 12 15.26 -12.04 -19.44
C PRO A 12 14.47 -13.06 -20.25
N GLY A 13 13.21 -12.72 -20.59
CA GLY A 13 12.34 -13.56 -21.39
C GLY A 13 11.77 -14.79 -20.68
N THR A 14 11.82 -14.83 -19.35
CA THR A 14 11.17 -15.89 -18.55
C THR A 14 9.72 -15.55 -18.25
N TYR A 15 9.41 -14.27 -18.10
CA TYR A 15 8.07 -13.76 -17.81
C TYR A 15 7.64 -12.81 -18.92
N ASP A 16 6.44 -13.01 -19.46
CA ASP A 16 5.84 -12.09 -20.43
C ASP A 16 5.09 -10.96 -19.73
N LEU A 17 4.42 -11.27 -18.59
CA LEU A 17 3.63 -10.36 -17.79
C LEU A 17 4.07 -10.37 -16.33
N VAL A 18 4.03 -9.20 -15.71
CA VAL A 18 4.27 -8.99 -14.27
C VAL A 18 3.26 -8.01 -13.70
N VAL A 19 3.08 -8.04 -12.38
CA VAL A 19 2.15 -7.14 -11.67
C VAL A 19 2.91 -6.41 -10.55
N PRO A 20 3.71 -5.41 -10.88
CA PRO A 20 4.39 -4.55 -9.92
C PRO A 20 3.48 -3.47 -9.34
N SER A 21 3.84 -2.98 -8.16
CA SER A 21 3.28 -1.75 -7.60
C SER A 21 3.95 -0.51 -8.23
N ASP A 22 3.32 0.63 -8.07
CA ASP A 22 3.67 1.95 -8.60
C ASP A 22 5.17 2.29 -8.62
N TYR A 23 5.83 2.36 -7.45
CA TYR A 23 7.25 2.70 -7.35
C TYR A 23 8.18 1.70 -8.08
N MET A 24 7.74 0.45 -8.18
CA MET A 24 8.50 -0.58 -8.90
C MET A 24 8.30 -0.46 -10.41
N ILE A 25 7.10 -0.04 -10.86
CA ILE A 25 6.85 0.28 -12.27
C ILE A 25 7.77 1.42 -12.70
N GLU A 26 7.79 2.52 -11.92
CA GLU A 26 8.67 3.67 -12.19
C GLU A 26 10.13 3.24 -12.35
N LYS A 27 10.64 2.43 -11.42
CA LYS A 27 11.99 1.89 -11.48
C LYS A 27 12.22 1.00 -12.69
N MET A 28 11.27 0.12 -13.03
CA MET A 28 11.39 -0.79 -14.16
C MET A 28 11.35 -0.05 -15.50
N ILE A 29 10.59 1.06 -15.61
CA ILE A 29 10.60 1.95 -16.76
C ILE A 29 11.98 2.60 -16.91
N GLN A 30 12.51 3.17 -15.83
CA GLN A 30 13.84 3.84 -15.82
C GLN A 30 14.99 2.89 -16.20
N GLU A 31 14.83 1.59 -16.02
CA GLU A 31 15.83 0.57 -16.37
C GLU A 31 15.51 -0.20 -17.66
N ASP A 32 14.59 0.29 -18.49
CA ASP A 32 14.18 -0.33 -19.77
C ASP A 32 13.75 -1.81 -19.63
N LEU A 33 13.11 -2.17 -18.53
CA LEU A 33 12.67 -3.55 -18.24
C LEU A 33 11.22 -3.82 -18.67
N LEU A 34 10.48 -2.81 -19.13
CA LEU A 34 9.11 -2.92 -19.59
C LEU A 34 8.98 -2.60 -21.08
N GLU A 35 8.03 -3.27 -21.72
CA GLU A 35 7.61 -3.05 -23.11
C GLU A 35 6.42 -2.09 -23.15
N THR A 36 6.33 -1.28 -24.18
CA THR A 36 5.17 -0.43 -24.43
C THR A 36 3.95 -1.25 -24.82
N ILE A 37 2.78 -0.80 -24.41
CA ILE A 37 1.50 -1.47 -24.59
C ILE A 37 0.78 -0.91 -25.82
N ASP A 38 0.34 -1.79 -26.75
CA ASP A 38 -0.55 -1.40 -27.85
C ASP A 38 -2.01 -1.45 -27.37
N TYR A 39 -2.56 -0.31 -27.01
CA TYR A 39 -3.94 -0.17 -26.55
C TYR A 39 -5.01 -0.54 -27.59
N ASN A 40 -4.67 -0.68 -28.89
CA ASN A 40 -5.59 -1.23 -29.88
C ASN A 40 -5.93 -2.69 -29.59
N ASN A 41 -5.05 -3.39 -28.89
CA ASN A 41 -5.25 -4.80 -28.47
C ASN A 41 -5.96 -4.90 -27.09
N ILE A 42 -6.16 -3.76 -26.41
CA ILE A 42 -6.76 -3.70 -25.07
C ILE A 42 -7.97 -2.74 -25.04
N PRO A 43 -9.03 -3.00 -25.82
CA PRO A 43 -10.19 -2.12 -25.85
C PRO A 43 -10.89 -1.96 -24.49
N ASN A 44 -10.75 -2.91 -23.57
CA ASN A 44 -11.33 -2.84 -22.23
C ASN A 44 -10.60 -1.83 -21.31
N TYR A 45 -9.46 -1.26 -21.72
CA TYR A 45 -8.81 -0.14 -21.01
C TYR A 45 -9.75 1.09 -20.84
N GLN A 46 -10.76 1.24 -21.72
CA GLN A 46 -11.80 2.27 -21.59
C GLN A 46 -12.58 2.19 -20.27
N TYR A 47 -12.62 1.00 -19.63
CA TYR A 47 -13.32 0.80 -18.37
C TYR A 47 -12.49 1.24 -17.15
N ILE A 48 -11.19 1.45 -17.30
CA ILE A 48 -10.35 2.00 -16.23
C ILE A 48 -10.77 3.44 -15.96
N GLY A 49 -11.02 3.76 -14.69
CA GLY A 49 -11.41 5.09 -14.24
C GLY A 49 -10.29 6.12 -14.42
N GLU A 50 -10.66 7.37 -14.73
CA GLU A 50 -9.69 8.43 -15.02
C GLU A 50 -8.76 8.75 -13.84
N ASN A 51 -9.25 8.54 -12.60
CA ASN A 51 -8.47 8.76 -11.38
C ASN A 51 -7.28 7.79 -11.23
N TYR A 52 -7.24 6.70 -12.00
CA TYR A 52 -6.20 5.67 -11.95
C TYR A 52 -5.27 5.73 -13.16
N LYS A 53 -5.43 6.72 -14.03
CA LYS A 53 -4.64 6.93 -15.25
C LYS A 53 -3.67 8.10 -15.08
N ASN A 54 -2.60 8.07 -15.86
CA ASN A 54 -1.62 9.15 -15.98
C ASN A 54 -1.02 9.57 -14.62
N LEU A 55 -0.79 8.59 -13.76
CA LEU A 55 -0.20 8.82 -12.44
C LEU A 55 1.33 8.97 -12.55
N SER A 56 1.96 9.50 -11.51
CA SER A 56 3.37 9.92 -11.53
C SER A 56 4.35 8.83 -11.95
N TYR A 57 4.08 7.58 -11.66
CA TYR A 57 4.94 6.45 -11.98
C TYR A 57 4.93 6.06 -13.47
N ASP A 58 3.85 6.37 -14.20
CA ASP A 58 3.70 6.15 -15.65
C ASP A 58 2.77 7.23 -16.24
N PRO A 59 3.25 8.48 -16.42
CA PRO A 59 2.40 9.64 -16.72
C PRO A 59 1.63 9.58 -18.03
N THR A 60 2.03 8.70 -18.93
CA THR A 60 1.38 8.49 -20.24
C THR A 60 0.65 7.16 -20.33
N ASN A 61 0.75 6.32 -19.29
CA ASN A 61 0.27 4.92 -19.28
C ASN A 61 0.81 4.10 -20.48
N GLU A 62 2.02 4.36 -20.91
CA GLU A 62 2.61 3.61 -22.02
C GLU A 62 3.01 2.18 -21.62
N TYR A 63 3.25 1.92 -20.33
CA TYR A 63 3.84 0.68 -19.83
C TYR A 63 2.94 -0.12 -18.88
N SER A 64 1.84 0.46 -18.40
CA SER A 64 1.06 -0.13 -17.31
C SER A 64 -0.44 0.01 -17.47
N VAL A 65 -1.19 -1.05 -17.11
CA VAL A 65 -2.65 -1.02 -17.01
C VAL A 65 -3.03 -1.26 -15.55
N PRO A 66 -3.69 -0.30 -14.88
CA PRO A 66 -4.13 -0.45 -13.49
C PRO A 66 -4.99 -1.69 -13.30
N TYR A 67 -4.66 -2.50 -12.29
CA TYR A 67 -5.28 -3.80 -12.02
C TYR A 67 -6.02 -3.81 -10.69
N MET A 68 -5.36 -3.38 -9.63
CA MET A 68 -5.91 -3.22 -8.28
C MET A 68 -5.33 -1.99 -7.62
N TRP A 69 -6.03 -1.50 -6.61
CA TRP A 69 -5.54 -0.41 -5.80
C TRP A 69 -6.02 -0.54 -4.35
N GLY A 70 -5.39 0.16 -3.47
CA GLY A 70 -5.77 0.23 -2.08
C GLY A 70 -5.00 1.29 -1.32
N THR A 71 -5.17 1.27 -0.01
CA THR A 71 -4.48 2.14 0.93
C THR A 71 -3.93 1.35 2.08
N ILE A 72 -3.00 1.95 2.79
CA ILE A 72 -2.71 1.56 4.17
C ILE A 72 -3.68 2.34 5.06
N GLY A 73 -4.22 1.66 6.06
CA GLY A 73 -5.10 2.26 7.05
C GLY A 73 -4.93 1.64 8.42
N ILE A 74 -5.89 1.90 9.28
CA ILE A 74 -5.96 1.36 10.63
C ILE A 74 -7.18 0.43 10.71
N ILE A 75 -6.99 -0.77 11.28
CA ILE A 75 -8.08 -1.58 11.79
C ILE A 75 -8.02 -1.61 13.30
N TYR A 76 -9.15 -1.50 13.97
CA TYR A 76 -9.25 -1.52 15.43
C TYR A 76 -10.48 -2.27 15.90
N ASP A 77 -10.43 -2.80 17.15
CA ASP A 77 -11.55 -3.45 17.79
C ASP A 77 -12.43 -2.42 18.52
N SER A 78 -13.60 -2.11 17.94
CA SER A 78 -14.56 -1.14 18.49
C SER A 78 -15.21 -1.60 19.80
N SER A 79 -15.11 -2.86 20.18
CA SER A 79 -15.55 -3.34 21.49
C SER A 79 -14.60 -2.92 22.63
N ARG A 80 -13.35 -2.62 22.30
CA ARG A 80 -12.32 -2.16 23.23
C ARG A 80 -12.03 -0.65 23.07
N ILE A 81 -12.08 -0.14 21.84
CA ILE A 81 -11.87 1.27 21.50
C ILE A 81 -13.21 1.87 21.09
N THR A 82 -13.90 2.47 22.04
CA THR A 82 -15.28 2.97 21.86
C THR A 82 -15.35 4.33 21.14
N GLU A 83 -14.25 5.10 21.17
CA GLU A 83 -14.17 6.38 20.46
C GLU A 83 -13.79 6.12 19.00
N PRO A 84 -14.42 6.82 18.02
CA PRO A 84 -14.07 6.65 16.62
C PRO A 84 -12.63 7.01 16.33
N VAL A 85 -11.87 6.08 15.72
CA VAL A 85 -10.51 6.34 15.26
C VAL A 85 -10.57 7.15 13.96
N THR A 86 -9.90 8.30 13.92
CA THR A 86 -9.91 9.21 12.77
C THR A 86 -8.54 9.77 12.39
N SER A 87 -7.50 9.44 13.16
CA SER A 87 -6.16 10.00 13.04
C SER A 87 -5.11 8.92 13.28
N TRP A 88 -3.96 9.05 12.61
CA TRP A 88 -2.78 8.23 12.89
C TRP A 88 -2.23 8.42 14.31
N ASP A 89 -2.58 9.51 15.00
CA ASP A 89 -2.11 9.80 16.36
C ASP A 89 -2.43 8.68 17.36
N ILE A 90 -3.48 7.89 17.11
CA ILE A 90 -3.84 6.77 18.00
C ILE A 90 -2.72 5.73 18.13
N LEU A 91 -1.88 5.58 17.09
CA LEU A 91 -0.73 4.67 17.11
C LEU A 91 0.40 5.14 18.05
N TRP A 92 0.28 6.35 18.63
CA TRP A 92 1.19 6.94 19.63
C TRP A 92 0.53 7.13 21.00
N ASP A 93 -0.74 6.73 21.18
CA ASP A 93 -1.43 6.89 22.45
C ASP A 93 -0.98 5.80 23.42
N SER A 94 -0.28 6.22 24.49
CA SER A 94 0.27 5.35 25.54
C SER A 94 -0.77 4.47 26.26
N LYS A 95 -2.06 4.79 26.11
CA LYS A 95 -3.17 3.97 26.58
C LYS A 95 -3.19 2.57 25.94
N TYR A 96 -2.63 2.45 24.73
CA TYR A 96 -2.60 1.21 23.94
C TYR A 96 -1.20 0.57 23.91
N LYS A 97 -0.46 0.73 25.02
CA LYS A 97 0.87 0.12 25.13
C LYS A 97 0.76 -1.41 24.98
N ASP A 98 1.67 -1.97 24.17
CA ASP A 98 1.76 -3.40 23.80
C ASP A 98 0.57 -3.91 22.95
N GLU A 99 -0.37 -3.03 22.53
CA GLU A 99 -1.58 -3.38 21.78
C GLU A 99 -1.58 -2.82 20.34
N VAL A 100 -0.50 -2.18 19.92
CA VAL A 100 -0.35 -1.58 18.59
C VAL A 100 0.50 -2.48 17.69
N TYR A 101 -0.03 -2.81 16.50
CA TYR A 101 0.73 -3.50 15.47
C TYR A 101 1.12 -2.56 14.33
N MET A 102 2.39 -2.60 13.96
CA MET A 102 2.99 -1.83 12.86
C MET A 102 3.61 -2.76 11.82
N PHE A 103 3.65 -2.34 10.56
CA PHE A 103 4.38 -3.09 9.55
C PHE A 103 5.89 -3.06 9.80
N ASN A 104 6.53 -4.24 9.73
CA ASN A 104 7.98 -4.35 9.69
C ASN A 104 8.50 -4.01 8.27
N SER A 105 8.11 -2.84 7.81
CA SER A 105 8.42 -2.26 6.52
C SER A 105 8.95 -0.85 6.72
N LEU A 106 10.15 -0.63 6.23
CA LEU A 106 10.83 0.66 6.29
C LEU A 106 9.99 1.78 5.65
N ARG A 107 9.47 1.53 4.44
CA ARG A 107 8.72 2.56 3.70
C ARG A 107 7.39 2.86 4.38
N ASP A 108 6.65 1.83 4.77
CA ASP A 108 5.31 1.99 5.31
C ASP A 108 5.33 2.61 6.70
N SER A 109 6.21 2.15 7.59
CA SER A 109 6.30 2.70 8.94
C SER A 109 6.81 4.14 8.96
N LEU A 110 7.86 4.47 8.17
CA LEU A 110 8.32 5.86 8.06
C LEU A 110 7.32 6.76 7.36
N ALA A 111 6.53 6.24 6.39
CA ALA A 111 5.47 7.01 5.74
C ALA A 111 4.43 7.52 6.74
N ILE A 112 3.97 6.67 7.65
CA ILE A 112 2.98 7.08 8.66
C ILE A 112 3.58 8.13 9.60
N ALA A 113 4.84 8.00 9.99
CA ALA A 113 5.52 9.00 10.81
C ALA A 113 5.73 10.33 10.06
N LEU A 114 6.04 10.29 8.77
CA LEU A 114 6.12 11.48 7.91
C LEU A 114 4.76 12.17 7.82
N ILE A 115 3.68 11.44 7.55
CA ILE A 115 2.31 11.98 7.52
C ILE A 115 1.98 12.65 8.87
N LYS A 116 2.25 11.97 9.99
CA LYS A 116 2.03 12.52 11.33
C LYS A 116 2.80 13.83 11.56
N ALA A 117 4.02 13.90 11.07
CA ALA A 117 4.86 15.10 11.15
C ALA A 117 4.47 16.19 10.12
N GLY A 118 3.51 15.92 9.22
CA GLY A 118 3.03 16.87 8.22
C GLY A 118 3.88 16.93 6.94
N TYR A 119 4.63 15.87 6.64
CA TYR A 119 5.52 15.77 5.48
C TYR A 119 5.01 14.75 4.45
N SER A 120 5.54 14.84 3.22
CA SER A 120 5.29 13.86 2.17
C SER A 120 5.88 12.49 2.52
N ILE A 121 5.17 11.40 2.17
CA ILE A 121 5.68 10.02 2.32
C ILE A 121 6.88 9.74 1.41
N ASN A 122 7.17 10.65 0.49
CA ASN A 122 8.28 10.60 -0.45
C ASN A 122 9.36 11.64 -0.13
N SER A 123 9.37 12.20 1.08
CA SER A 123 10.34 13.23 1.43
C SER A 123 11.78 12.77 1.16
N ASP A 124 12.54 13.62 0.47
CA ASP A 124 13.98 13.48 0.22
C ASP A 124 14.83 14.43 1.10
N VAL A 125 14.16 15.15 2.00
CA VAL A 125 14.79 16.13 2.90
C VAL A 125 15.31 15.43 4.15
N PRO A 126 16.63 15.45 4.44
CA PRO A 126 17.21 14.73 5.59
C PRO A 126 16.58 15.07 6.93
N SER A 127 16.26 16.35 7.17
CA SER A 127 15.64 16.78 8.44
C SER A 127 14.21 16.29 8.63
N GLU A 128 13.46 16.05 7.56
CA GLU A 128 12.10 15.49 7.62
C GLU A 128 12.15 13.98 7.88
N ILE A 129 13.13 13.28 7.28
CA ILE A 129 13.38 11.87 7.54
C ILE A 129 13.84 11.66 8.99
N ASP A 130 14.70 12.55 9.50
CA ASP A 130 15.10 12.54 10.91
C ASP A 130 13.92 12.78 11.84
N ALA A 131 13.03 13.73 11.52
CA ALA A 131 11.82 13.98 12.29
C ALA A 131 10.91 12.74 12.34
N ALA A 132 10.70 12.07 11.22
CA ALA A 132 9.92 10.83 11.15
C ALA A 132 10.56 9.68 11.96
N LYS A 133 11.89 9.57 11.92
CA LYS A 133 12.63 8.63 12.77
C LYS A 133 12.40 8.92 14.25
N ASP A 134 12.49 10.18 14.66
CA ASP A 134 12.30 10.59 16.06
C ASP A 134 10.86 10.34 16.54
N GLU A 135 9.85 10.54 15.66
CA GLU A 135 8.46 10.14 15.92
C GLU A 135 8.35 8.62 16.20
N LEU A 136 8.97 7.76 15.39
CA LEU A 136 8.92 6.32 15.62
C LEU A 136 9.72 5.88 16.85
N LEU A 137 10.81 6.54 17.18
CA LEU A 137 11.54 6.31 18.43
C LEU A 137 10.70 6.71 19.66
N GLU A 138 9.93 7.79 19.56
CA GLU A 138 8.99 8.17 20.61
C GLU A 138 7.80 7.19 20.71
N GLN A 139 7.25 6.75 19.56
CA GLN A 139 6.22 5.71 19.52
C GLN A 139 6.66 4.46 20.28
N ARG A 140 7.90 4.00 20.07
CA ARG A 140 8.42 2.81 20.77
C ARG A 140 8.43 2.98 22.28
N LYS A 141 8.75 4.18 22.81
CA LYS A 141 8.71 4.45 24.24
C LYS A 141 7.28 4.51 24.79
N LEU A 142 6.35 5.06 24.00
CA LEU A 142 4.97 5.26 24.43
C LEU A 142 4.14 3.96 24.38
N VAL A 143 4.23 3.22 23.27
CA VAL A 143 3.32 2.09 23.00
C VAL A 143 4.03 0.76 22.77
N ASP A 144 5.37 0.75 22.59
CA ASP A 144 6.17 -0.45 22.27
C ASP A 144 5.53 -1.36 21.22
N PRO A 145 5.39 -0.88 19.96
CA PRO A 145 4.56 -1.53 18.96
C PRO A 145 5.15 -2.89 18.54
N ILE A 146 4.27 -3.83 18.25
CA ILE A 146 4.59 -5.12 17.67
C ILE A 146 4.85 -4.91 16.17
N TYR A 147 6.05 -5.23 15.70
CA TYR A 147 6.41 -5.14 14.29
C TYR A 147 6.32 -6.51 13.60
N GLY A 148 5.46 -6.62 12.57
CA GLY A 148 5.30 -7.84 11.79
C GLY A 148 5.09 -7.58 10.30
N VAL A 149 5.09 -8.66 9.49
CA VAL A 149 4.90 -8.56 8.03
C VAL A 149 3.48 -8.93 7.64
N ASP A 150 3.04 -10.16 7.92
CA ASP A 150 1.76 -10.70 7.44
C ASP A 150 0.85 -11.20 8.56
N ASN A 151 1.26 -11.08 9.82
CA ASN A 151 0.50 -11.62 10.96
C ASN A 151 -0.52 -10.65 11.56
N GLY A 152 -0.60 -9.40 11.09
CA GLY A 152 -1.59 -8.43 11.57
C GLY A 152 -3.03 -8.87 11.37
N THR A 153 -3.30 -9.64 10.30
CA THR A 153 -4.62 -10.21 10.00
C THR A 153 -5.06 -11.31 10.96
N THR A 154 -4.14 -11.95 11.68
CA THR A 154 -4.42 -12.99 12.66
C THR A 154 -4.38 -12.48 14.09
N MET A 155 -3.56 -11.49 14.40
CA MET A 155 -3.36 -10.98 15.76
C MET A 155 -4.59 -10.25 16.29
N ILE A 156 -5.20 -9.35 15.51
CA ILE A 156 -6.35 -8.59 15.99
C ILE A 156 -7.58 -9.46 16.25
N PRO A 157 -7.97 -10.44 15.39
CA PRO A 157 -9.05 -11.35 15.70
C PRO A 157 -8.75 -12.26 16.91
N ALA A 158 -7.46 -12.57 17.15
CA ALA A 158 -7.03 -13.34 18.32
C ALA A 158 -7.03 -12.53 19.63
N GLY A 159 -7.17 -11.20 19.55
CA GLY A 159 -7.08 -10.30 20.70
C GLY A 159 -5.65 -10.11 21.21
N GLU A 160 -4.66 -10.30 20.35
CA GLU A 160 -3.23 -10.09 20.61
C GLU A 160 -2.78 -8.65 20.26
N SER A 161 -3.67 -7.86 19.68
CA SER A 161 -3.55 -6.43 19.46
C SER A 161 -4.92 -5.79 19.37
N ASP A 162 -5.05 -4.52 19.70
CA ASP A 162 -6.30 -3.75 19.62
C ASP A 162 -6.35 -2.81 18.41
N ILE A 163 -5.17 -2.42 17.89
CA ILE A 163 -5.01 -1.47 16.79
C ILE A 163 -3.91 -1.95 15.87
N ASN A 164 -4.25 -2.17 14.60
CA ASN A 164 -3.27 -2.61 13.61
C ASN A 164 -3.20 -1.65 12.42
N MET A 165 -2.00 -1.35 11.99
CA MET A 165 -1.73 -0.88 10.65
C MET A 165 -1.97 -2.03 9.68
N ILE A 166 -2.76 -1.82 8.61
CA ILE A 166 -3.20 -2.88 7.70
C ILE A 166 -3.48 -2.34 6.30
N TRP A 167 -3.38 -3.20 5.28
CA TRP A 167 -3.85 -2.87 3.93
C TRP A 167 -5.37 -2.95 3.83
N SER A 168 -5.96 -2.09 2.99
CA SER A 168 -7.41 -1.90 2.90
C SER A 168 -8.19 -3.17 2.59
N GLY A 169 -7.73 -4.01 1.65
CA GLY A 169 -8.45 -5.25 1.30
C GLY A 169 -8.52 -6.22 2.47
N GLU A 170 -7.40 -6.41 3.17
CA GLU A 170 -7.36 -7.26 4.36
C GLU A 170 -8.21 -6.68 5.51
N GLY A 171 -8.12 -5.36 5.73
CA GLY A 171 -8.90 -4.68 6.76
C GLY A 171 -10.41 -4.75 6.51
N LEU A 172 -10.85 -4.57 5.28
CA LEU A 172 -12.25 -4.68 4.89
C LEU A 172 -12.76 -6.12 5.00
N ASN A 173 -11.98 -7.12 4.58
CA ASN A 173 -12.32 -8.53 4.75
C ASN A 173 -12.50 -8.90 6.23
N LEU A 174 -11.58 -8.48 7.09
CA LEU A 174 -11.71 -8.71 8.54
C LEU A 174 -12.94 -8.01 9.14
N GLN A 175 -13.28 -6.82 8.67
CA GLN A 175 -14.49 -6.11 9.09
C GLN A 175 -15.77 -6.85 8.69
N ASP A 176 -15.79 -7.44 7.49
CA ASP A 176 -16.91 -8.24 7.01
C ASP A 176 -17.09 -9.53 7.80
N GLU A 177 -15.99 -10.16 8.24
CA GLU A 177 -16.00 -11.37 9.10
C GLU A 177 -16.37 -11.05 10.54
N ASN A 178 -15.97 -9.89 11.07
CA ASN A 178 -16.21 -9.48 12.45
C ASN A 178 -16.63 -7.99 12.53
N PRO A 179 -17.93 -7.71 12.77
CA PRO A 179 -18.45 -6.34 12.80
C PRO A 179 -17.92 -5.47 13.94
N ASN A 180 -17.20 -6.03 14.92
CA ASN A 180 -16.49 -5.24 15.91
C ASN A 180 -15.18 -4.66 15.38
N LEU A 181 -14.62 -5.24 14.32
CA LEU A 181 -13.42 -4.71 13.67
C LEU A 181 -13.82 -3.59 12.70
N VAL A 182 -13.17 -2.46 12.83
CA VAL A 182 -13.46 -1.28 12.01
C VAL A 182 -12.21 -0.84 11.29
N TYR A 183 -12.24 -0.88 9.96
CA TYR A 183 -11.18 -0.34 9.11
C TYR A 183 -11.44 1.13 8.80
N VAL A 184 -10.41 1.96 8.90
CA VAL A 184 -10.47 3.40 8.57
C VAL A 184 -9.21 3.87 7.85
N VAL A 185 -9.38 4.80 6.93
CA VAL A 185 -8.30 5.63 6.41
C VAL A 185 -8.29 6.94 7.19
N PRO A 186 -7.21 7.27 7.92
CA PRO A 186 -7.14 8.49 8.72
C PRO A 186 -7.29 9.77 7.91
N LYS A 187 -7.78 10.82 8.56
CA LYS A 187 -8.05 12.12 7.94
C LYS A 187 -6.84 12.82 7.35
N GLU A 188 -5.64 12.48 7.82
CA GLU A 188 -4.38 13.02 7.32
C GLU A 188 -4.02 12.47 5.93
N GLY A 189 -4.69 11.42 5.47
CA GLY A 189 -4.35 10.65 4.29
C GLY A 189 -3.47 9.45 4.61
N ALA A 190 -3.05 8.74 3.58
CA ALA A 190 -2.28 7.50 3.68
C ALA A 190 -1.43 7.28 2.43
N ASN A 191 -0.65 6.20 2.41
CA ASN A 191 -0.18 5.66 1.14
C ASN A 191 -1.39 5.15 0.35
N PHE A 192 -1.49 5.60 -0.90
CA PHE A 192 -2.38 5.09 -1.93
C PHE A 192 -1.52 4.33 -2.93
N TRP A 193 -1.74 3.03 -3.10
CA TRP A 193 -0.94 2.20 -3.99
C TRP A 193 -1.78 1.64 -5.13
N ILE A 194 -1.14 1.41 -6.27
CA ILE A 194 -1.72 0.76 -7.43
C ILE A 194 -0.78 -0.34 -7.91
N ASP A 195 -1.33 -1.54 -8.02
CA ASP A 195 -0.70 -2.64 -8.75
C ASP A 195 -1.19 -2.61 -10.19
N SER A 196 -0.28 -2.71 -11.14
CA SER A 196 -0.62 -2.65 -12.56
C SER A 196 -0.02 -3.82 -13.34
N LEU A 197 -0.72 -4.20 -14.40
CA LEU A 197 -0.27 -5.20 -15.36
C LEU A 197 0.73 -4.57 -16.31
N CYS A 198 1.94 -5.14 -16.38
CA CYS A 198 3.05 -4.65 -17.21
C CYS A 198 3.63 -5.79 -18.03
N ILE A 199 4.02 -5.50 -19.27
CA ILE A 199 4.69 -6.45 -20.18
C ILE A 199 6.20 -6.25 -20.04
N THR A 200 6.96 -7.35 -19.88
CA THR A 200 8.43 -7.22 -19.77
C THR A 200 9.06 -6.93 -21.12
N SER A 201 10.15 -6.15 -21.15
CA SER A 201 10.85 -5.77 -22.41
C SER A 201 11.43 -6.96 -23.20
N ASN A 202 11.53 -8.14 -22.57
CA ASN A 202 12.00 -9.37 -23.21
C ASN A 202 10.88 -10.43 -23.33
N ALA A 203 9.61 -10.00 -23.30
CA ALA A 203 8.47 -10.88 -23.46
C ALA A 203 8.53 -11.63 -24.79
N LYS A 204 8.23 -12.92 -24.75
CA LYS A 204 8.18 -13.79 -25.93
C LYS A 204 6.81 -13.81 -26.60
N ASN A 205 5.77 -13.48 -25.84
CA ASN A 205 4.39 -13.51 -26.28
C ASN A 205 3.66 -12.22 -25.87
N VAL A 206 4.07 -11.09 -26.44
CA VAL A 206 3.45 -9.77 -26.19
C VAL A 206 1.96 -9.79 -26.52
N GLU A 207 1.57 -10.35 -27.69
CA GLU A 207 0.16 -10.47 -28.08
C GLU A 207 -0.68 -11.27 -27.07
N GLY A 208 -0.12 -12.34 -26.53
CA GLY A 208 -0.78 -13.14 -25.48
C GLY A 208 -0.93 -12.37 -24.17
N ALA A 209 0.08 -11.58 -23.80
CA ALA A 209 0.06 -10.72 -22.61
C ALA A 209 -1.01 -9.62 -22.76
N GLU A 210 -1.08 -8.94 -23.90
CA GLU A 210 -2.12 -7.93 -24.19
C GLU A 210 -3.53 -8.52 -24.16
N LYS A 211 -3.73 -9.71 -24.72
CA LYS A 211 -5.02 -10.41 -24.65
C LYS A 211 -5.40 -10.74 -23.20
N PHE A 212 -4.45 -11.16 -22.39
CA PHE A 212 -4.69 -11.41 -20.97
C PHE A 212 -5.03 -10.12 -20.22
N ILE A 213 -4.28 -9.03 -20.45
CA ILE A 213 -4.58 -7.71 -19.88
C ILE A 213 -5.99 -7.27 -20.27
N ASN A 214 -6.36 -7.41 -21.56
CA ASN A 214 -7.70 -7.07 -22.01
C ASN A 214 -8.78 -7.92 -21.33
N PHE A 215 -8.53 -9.22 -21.16
CA PHE A 215 -9.46 -10.14 -20.49
C PHE A 215 -9.70 -9.76 -19.02
N VAL A 216 -8.65 -9.50 -18.25
CA VAL A 216 -8.80 -9.13 -16.82
C VAL A 216 -9.34 -7.72 -16.64
N SER A 217 -9.21 -6.86 -17.65
CA SER A 217 -9.77 -5.50 -17.68
C SER A 217 -11.25 -5.48 -18.13
N ASP A 218 -11.81 -6.62 -18.55
CA ASP A 218 -13.24 -6.74 -18.81
C ASP A 218 -14.06 -6.57 -17.53
N LYS A 219 -15.26 -6.01 -17.67
CA LYS A 219 -16.15 -5.71 -16.54
C LYS A 219 -16.42 -6.93 -15.65
N GLU A 220 -16.81 -8.06 -16.26
CA GLU A 220 -17.15 -9.28 -15.50
C GLU A 220 -15.92 -9.89 -14.83
N SER A 221 -14.77 -9.89 -15.51
CA SER A 221 -13.51 -10.39 -14.98
C SER A 221 -13.04 -9.52 -13.81
N ALA A 222 -13.04 -8.19 -13.97
CA ALA A 222 -12.64 -7.26 -12.94
C ALA A 222 -13.55 -7.33 -11.71
N LEU A 223 -14.88 -7.51 -11.90
CA LEU A 223 -15.82 -7.70 -10.79
C LEU A 223 -15.49 -8.98 -10.00
N ARG A 224 -15.34 -10.11 -10.68
CA ARG A 224 -15.00 -11.39 -10.03
C ARG A 224 -13.67 -11.34 -9.29
N ILE A 225 -12.68 -10.66 -9.87
CA ILE A 225 -11.37 -10.48 -9.25
C ILE A 225 -11.50 -9.65 -7.96
N ALA A 226 -12.23 -8.54 -8.00
CA ALA A 226 -12.46 -7.70 -6.83
C ALA A 226 -13.21 -8.45 -5.71
N ASP A 227 -14.24 -9.22 -6.08
CA ASP A 227 -15.03 -10.01 -5.12
C ASP A 227 -14.20 -11.14 -4.49
N GLU A 228 -13.34 -11.83 -5.25
CA GLU A 228 -12.52 -12.94 -4.76
C GLU A 228 -11.35 -12.47 -3.88
N ILE A 229 -10.74 -11.34 -4.25
CA ILE A 229 -9.52 -10.86 -3.57
C ILE A 229 -9.86 -9.86 -2.45
N GLY A 230 -11.02 -9.20 -2.50
CA GLY A 230 -11.46 -8.22 -1.50
C GLY A 230 -10.81 -6.84 -1.65
N TYR A 231 -10.01 -6.59 -2.72
CA TYR A 231 -9.45 -5.27 -2.99
C TYR A 231 -10.31 -4.47 -3.97
N THR A 232 -10.14 -3.16 -3.93
CA THR A 232 -10.86 -2.23 -4.77
C THR A 232 -10.41 -2.31 -6.23
N THR A 233 -11.38 -2.22 -7.15
CA THR A 233 -11.12 -2.28 -8.58
C THR A 233 -10.97 -0.87 -9.18
N PRO A 234 -9.99 -0.65 -10.09
CA PRO A 234 -9.93 0.57 -10.88
C PRO A 234 -10.93 0.57 -12.04
N ASN A 235 -11.63 -0.55 -12.30
CA ASN A 235 -12.62 -0.67 -13.36
C ASN A 235 -13.95 -0.03 -12.93
N LYS A 236 -14.31 1.11 -13.54
CA LYS A 236 -15.50 1.89 -13.19
C LYS A 236 -16.81 1.15 -13.44
N GLU A 237 -16.87 0.29 -14.48
CA GLU A 237 -18.08 -0.48 -14.79
C GLU A 237 -18.24 -1.67 -13.81
N ALA A 238 -17.15 -2.34 -13.45
CA ALA A 238 -17.16 -3.38 -12.43
C ALA A 238 -17.60 -2.81 -11.07
N ARG A 239 -17.08 -1.63 -10.68
CA ARG A 239 -17.49 -0.96 -9.44
C ARG A 239 -19.00 -0.72 -9.37
N LEU A 240 -19.64 -0.34 -10.48
CA LEU A 240 -21.09 -0.08 -10.52
C LEU A 240 -21.92 -1.36 -10.28
N GLU A 241 -21.38 -2.52 -10.56
CA GLU A 241 -22.04 -3.83 -10.35
C GLU A 241 -21.79 -4.39 -8.93
N GLN A 242 -20.81 -3.85 -8.19
CA GLN A 242 -20.58 -4.27 -6.79
C GLN A 242 -21.81 -3.96 -5.93
N PRO A 243 -22.04 -4.73 -4.84
CA PRO A 243 -23.06 -4.43 -3.85
C PRO A 243 -23.01 -2.99 -3.36
N GLU A 244 -24.16 -2.40 -3.05
CA GLU A 244 -24.25 -0.97 -2.68
C GLU A 244 -23.40 -0.64 -1.44
N GLU A 245 -23.37 -1.54 -0.46
CA GLU A 245 -22.55 -1.45 0.75
C GLU A 245 -21.05 -1.42 0.44
N VAL A 246 -20.58 -2.10 -0.61
CA VAL A 246 -19.17 -2.12 -1.01
C VAL A 246 -18.83 -0.85 -1.80
N ARG A 247 -19.60 -0.56 -2.86
CA ARG A 247 -19.30 0.57 -3.76
C ARG A 247 -19.43 1.94 -3.12
N ASN A 248 -20.25 2.05 -2.06
CA ASN A 248 -20.47 3.28 -1.29
C ASN A 248 -19.69 3.29 0.05
N ASN A 249 -18.91 2.26 0.35
CA ASN A 249 -18.09 2.23 1.55
C ASN A 249 -16.98 3.29 1.44
N PRO A 250 -16.97 4.33 2.31
CA PRO A 250 -15.98 5.41 2.23
C PRO A 250 -14.57 4.98 2.60
N ASN A 251 -14.40 3.81 3.17
CA ASN A 251 -13.09 3.23 3.49
C ASN A 251 -12.55 2.35 2.36
N ALA A 252 -13.43 1.85 1.48
CA ALA A 252 -13.05 1.16 0.25
C ALA A 252 -12.84 2.18 -0.88
N TYR A 253 -13.85 2.99 -1.15
CA TYR A 253 -13.84 4.03 -2.18
C TYR A 253 -13.90 5.41 -1.51
N MET A 254 -12.74 5.88 -1.10
CA MET A 254 -12.59 7.09 -0.29
C MET A 254 -13.23 8.34 -0.90
N PRO A 255 -13.78 9.24 -0.07
CA PRO A 255 -14.13 10.59 -0.48
C PRO A 255 -12.92 11.32 -1.06
N LYS A 256 -13.19 12.20 -2.04
CA LYS A 256 -12.14 12.95 -2.72
C LYS A 256 -11.24 13.74 -1.75
N GLU A 257 -11.80 14.26 -0.68
CA GLU A 257 -11.07 15.04 0.33
C GLU A 257 -9.99 14.22 1.06
N ILE A 258 -10.21 12.92 1.23
CA ILE A 258 -9.23 12.01 1.81
C ILE A 258 -8.25 11.57 0.72
N MET A 259 -8.75 11.21 -0.47
CA MET A 259 -7.93 10.80 -1.61
C MET A 259 -6.90 11.88 -1.98
N ASP A 260 -7.28 13.16 -1.97
CA ASP A 260 -6.39 14.29 -2.29
C ASP A 260 -5.23 14.46 -1.28
N ARG A 261 -5.27 13.78 -0.14
CA ARG A 261 -4.21 13.78 0.88
C ARG A 261 -3.40 12.48 0.85
N CYS A 262 -3.83 11.51 0.07
CA CYS A 262 -3.09 10.26 -0.10
C CYS A 262 -2.02 10.44 -1.16
N GLU A 263 -0.88 9.78 -0.96
CA GLU A 263 0.24 9.84 -1.88
C GLU A 263 0.64 8.44 -2.37
N ILE A 264 1.11 8.36 -3.60
CA ILE A 264 1.73 7.16 -4.18
C ILE A 264 3.22 7.17 -3.85
N TYR A 265 3.82 6.01 -3.59
CA TYR A 265 5.27 5.91 -3.46
C TYR A 265 5.97 6.18 -4.78
N THR A 266 7.09 6.92 -4.71
CA THR A 266 8.02 7.11 -5.81
C THR A 266 9.29 6.30 -5.58
N ASP A 267 10.04 6.02 -6.65
CA ASP A 267 11.38 5.44 -6.53
C ASP A 267 12.35 6.52 -6.03
N LEU A 268 12.74 6.43 -4.74
CA LEU A 268 13.62 7.41 -4.12
C LEU A 268 15.06 7.31 -4.66
N PRO A 269 15.79 8.44 -4.79
CA PRO A 269 17.21 8.43 -5.11
C PRO A 269 18.04 7.55 -4.17
N LYS A 270 19.13 7.01 -4.66
CA LYS A 270 19.95 6.03 -3.92
C LYS A 270 20.55 6.57 -2.61
N ASP A 271 20.89 7.83 -2.58
CA ASP A 271 21.38 8.51 -1.38
C ASP A 271 20.28 8.75 -0.35
N VAL A 272 19.07 9.08 -0.81
CA VAL A 272 17.87 9.19 0.05
C VAL A 272 17.49 7.82 0.62
N LYS A 273 17.48 6.75 -0.19
CA LYS A 273 17.25 5.37 0.30
C LYS A 273 18.17 5.02 1.47
N LYS A 274 19.44 5.44 1.43
CA LYS A 274 20.38 5.22 2.56
C LYS A 274 19.98 5.97 3.82
N LEU A 275 19.36 7.14 3.71
CA LEU A 275 18.87 7.88 4.89
C LEU A 275 17.73 7.11 5.55
N TYR A 276 16.78 6.61 4.76
CA TYR A 276 15.69 5.76 5.23
C TYR A 276 16.21 4.47 5.88
N ASP A 277 17.16 3.78 5.21
CA ASP A 277 17.80 2.57 5.75
C ASP A 277 18.46 2.83 7.11
N ASN A 278 19.21 3.91 7.22
CA ASN A 278 19.89 4.29 8.48
C ASN A 278 18.88 4.64 9.59
N ALA A 279 17.81 5.37 9.25
CA ALA A 279 16.74 5.69 10.18
C ALA A 279 16.08 4.41 10.71
N TRP A 280 15.75 3.48 9.80
CA TRP A 280 15.11 2.20 10.13
C TRP A 280 15.98 1.32 11.03
N ILE A 281 17.28 1.22 10.74
CA ILE A 281 18.24 0.50 11.58
C ILE A 281 18.25 1.07 13.00
N GLN A 282 18.26 2.41 13.16
CA GLN A 282 18.24 3.05 14.47
C GLN A 282 16.94 2.76 15.23
N ILE A 283 15.78 2.82 14.55
CA ILE A 283 14.49 2.51 15.12
C ILE A 283 14.46 1.04 15.61
N LYS A 284 14.91 0.11 14.78
CA LYS A 284 14.89 -1.33 15.13
C LYS A 284 15.88 -1.72 16.23
N SER A 285 16.99 -1.00 16.36
CA SER A 285 18.02 -1.27 17.38
C SER A 285 17.78 -0.58 18.71
N SER A 286 16.82 0.32 18.84
CA SER A 286 16.60 1.12 20.05
C SER A 286 16.23 0.28 21.29
N ASN A 287 15.58 -0.87 21.14
CA ASN A 287 15.23 -1.77 22.26
C ASN A 287 16.41 -2.64 22.77
N GLN A 288 17.51 -2.75 22.01
CA GLN A 288 18.65 -3.57 22.46
C GLN A 288 19.52 -2.85 23.52
N ASN A 289 19.37 -1.54 23.68
CA ASN A 289 20.19 -0.76 24.59
C ASN A 289 19.58 -0.57 26.00
N GLU A 290 18.26 -0.81 26.18
CA GLU A 290 17.63 -0.69 27.50
C GLU A 290 17.77 -1.96 28.35
N GLU A 291 17.85 -3.15 27.74
CA GLU A 291 18.11 -4.41 28.44
C GLU A 291 19.57 -4.58 28.90
N GLY A 292 20.49 -3.75 28.44
CA GLY A 292 21.94 -3.84 28.71
C GLY A 292 22.45 -2.93 29.85
N LEU A 293 21.60 -2.09 30.44
CA LEU A 293 22.02 -1.12 31.48
C LEU A 293 21.61 -1.50 32.91
N ASP A 294 20.89 -2.59 33.12
CA ASP A 294 20.45 -3.10 34.44
C ASP A 294 21.18 -4.38 34.88
N ASN A 295 22.43 -4.61 34.45
CA ASN A 295 23.31 -5.68 34.99
C ASN A 295 24.60 -5.14 35.57
#